data_9b7363c20f8ada53ccba1985ffabe839
#
_entry.id   9b7363c20f8ada53ccba1985ffabe839
#
_cell.length_a   1.000
_cell.length_b   1.000
_cell.length_c   1.000
_cell.angle_alpha   90.00
_cell.angle_beta   90.00
_cell.angle_gamma   90.00
#
_symmetry.space_group_name_H-M   'P 1'
#
loop_
_entity.id
_entity.type
_entity.pdbx_description
1 polymer ?
#
loop_
_entity_poly.entity_id
_entity_poly.type
_entity_poly.pdbx_seq_one_letter_code
_entity_poly.pdbx_strand_id
1 'polypeptide(L)'
;DIRYFISLGFLYQNGLLKQFEGVGYDNNYKYKRYNYRANLDFDATKTTTLKIGIGGIVGNRNEPMINDATNSIWTLINQTTPFSSPGVIDGKLIVTPEERFDNKINLGNSALPKCYGTGYSTAINNTMNLDLLLNQKLDFITKGLSAEIKGAYNTSYGFTKKRKGQVEQFMPFYQSSLEDPSLGYDSPDFNKNIVYKIKGENKSLQYDETSSRARDWYLEASLRYNRKFGSHNVGGLFLYNQS
;
A
#
# COMPACT_ATOMS: atom_id res chain seq x y z
N ASP A 1 28.22 -30.44 -7.83
CA ASP A 1 26.79 -30.47 -8.14
C ASP A 1 26.20 -29.07 -8.00
N ILE A 2 25.22 -28.77 -8.86
CA ILE A 2 24.46 -27.50 -8.82
C ILE A 2 22.99 -27.86 -8.70
N ARG A 3 22.35 -27.29 -7.68
CA ARG A 3 20.90 -27.37 -7.48
C ARG A 3 20.36 -25.96 -7.41
N TYR A 4 19.28 -25.70 -8.12
CA TYR A 4 18.68 -24.38 -8.11
C TYR A 4 17.16 -24.45 -8.06
N PHE A 5 16.58 -23.41 -7.53
CA PHE A 5 15.13 -23.17 -7.50
C PHE A 5 14.87 -21.72 -7.82
N ILE A 6 13.97 -21.43 -8.74
CA ILE A 6 13.52 -20.07 -9.07
C ILE A 6 12.00 -20.05 -9.02
N SER A 7 11.44 -19.04 -8.39
CA SER A 7 10.00 -18.80 -8.32
C SER A 7 9.72 -17.33 -8.57
N LEU A 8 8.71 -17.08 -9.40
CA LEU A 8 8.16 -15.75 -9.65
C LEU A 8 6.66 -15.79 -9.39
N GLY A 9 6.14 -14.78 -8.73
CA GLY A 9 4.72 -14.63 -8.44
C GLY A 9 4.24 -13.24 -8.76
N PHE A 10 3.02 -13.13 -9.26
CA PHE A 10 2.35 -11.88 -9.56
C PHE A 10 0.96 -11.87 -8.94
N LEU A 11 0.60 -10.77 -8.29
CA LEU A 11 -0.74 -10.49 -7.80
C LEU A 11 -1.19 -9.15 -8.35
N TYR A 12 -2.39 -9.11 -8.87
CA TYR A 12 -3.09 -7.87 -9.22
C TYR A 12 -4.43 -7.82 -8.49
N GLN A 13 -4.68 -6.72 -7.81
CA GLN A 13 -5.95 -6.43 -7.15
C GLN A 13 -6.45 -5.08 -7.63
N ASN A 14 -7.66 -5.05 -8.12
CA ASN A 14 -8.36 -3.84 -8.51
C ASN A 14 -9.27 -3.37 -7.38
N GLY A 15 -9.57 -2.06 -7.36
CA GLY A 15 -10.49 -1.47 -6.39
C GLY A 15 -11.95 -1.65 -6.78
N LEU A 16 -12.81 -1.38 -5.81
CA LEU A 16 -14.26 -1.47 -5.94
C LEU A 16 -14.90 -0.11 -6.27
N LEU A 17 -14.10 0.98 -6.24
CA LEU A 17 -14.62 2.31 -6.51
C LEU A 17 -14.85 2.49 -8.01
N LYS A 18 -15.98 3.07 -8.34
CA LYS A 18 -16.26 3.49 -9.72
C LYS A 18 -15.37 4.68 -10.06
N GLN A 19 -14.77 4.69 -11.24
CA GLN A 19 -13.96 5.83 -11.68
C GLN A 19 -14.86 7.05 -11.95
N PHE A 20 -14.36 8.22 -11.51
CA PHE A 20 -15.00 9.49 -11.80
C PHE A 20 -14.14 10.27 -12.80
N GLU A 21 -14.62 10.36 -14.03
CA GLU A 21 -13.86 10.95 -15.14
C GLU A 21 -13.63 12.47 -15.01
N GLY A 22 -14.50 13.16 -14.25
CA GLY A 22 -14.44 14.61 -14.06
C GLY A 22 -13.20 15.13 -13.32
N VAL A 23 -12.38 14.27 -12.69
CA VAL A 23 -11.18 14.69 -11.96
C VAL A 23 -9.89 14.62 -12.76
N GLY A 24 -9.90 13.97 -13.93
CA GLY A 24 -8.72 13.88 -14.82
C GLY A 24 -7.57 13.00 -14.29
N TYR A 25 -7.77 12.23 -13.23
CA TYR A 25 -6.81 11.28 -12.67
C TYR A 25 -7.49 10.01 -12.14
N ASP A 26 -6.72 8.93 -12.08
CA ASP A 26 -7.18 7.66 -11.54
C ASP A 26 -6.83 7.56 -10.05
N ASN A 27 -7.82 7.69 -9.21
CA ASN A 27 -7.70 7.55 -7.75
C ASN A 27 -8.22 6.22 -7.22
N ASN A 28 -8.62 5.28 -8.09
CA ASN A 28 -9.11 3.99 -7.66
C ASN A 28 -7.98 3.18 -7.00
N TYR A 29 -8.36 2.35 -6.02
CA TYR A 29 -7.41 1.45 -5.41
C TYR A 29 -6.93 0.41 -6.42
N LYS A 30 -5.63 0.32 -6.61
CA LYS A 30 -4.98 -0.70 -7.44
C LYS A 30 -3.73 -1.18 -6.73
N TYR A 31 -3.57 -2.48 -6.65
CA TYR A 31 -2.38 -3.09 -6.05
C TYR A 31 -1.78 -4.12 -7.00
N LYS A 32 -0.49 -3.95 -7.28
CA LYS A 32 0.32 -4.90 -8.05
C LYS A 32 1.46 -5.37 -7.17
N ARG A 33 1.65 -6.67 -7.06
CA ARG A 33 2.73 -7.26 -6.27
C ARG A 33 3.47 -8.29 -7.10
N TYR A 34 4.77 -8.14 -7.15
CA TYR A 34 5.70 -9.08 -7.74
C TYR A 34 6.51 -9.72 -6.62
N ASN A 35 6.52 -11.05 -6.57
CA ASN A 35 7.35 -11.81 -5.66
C ASN A 35 8.39 -12.52 -6.49
N TYR A 36 9.62 -12.56 -6.00
CA TYR A 36 10.68 -13.34 -6.62
C TYR A 36 11.47 -14.07 -5.56
N ARG A 37 11.90 -15.29 -5.90
CA ARG A 37 12.79 -16.08 -5.07
C ARG A 37 13.69 -16.93 -5.96
N ALA A 38 14.98 -16.93 -5.64
CA ALA A 38 15.95 -17.83 -6.23
C ALA A 38 16.83 -18.40 -5.13
N ASN A 39 17.04 -19.71 -5.16
CA ASN A 39 17.98 -20.41 -4.29
C ASN A 39 18.96 -21.18 -5.18
N LEU A 40 20.24 -21.12 -4.83
CA LEU A 40 21.31 -21.84 -5.49
C LEU A 40 22.11 -22.58 -4.42
N ASP A 41 22.22 -23.89 -4.56
CA ASP A 41 23.12 -24.74 -3.79
C ASP A 41 24.22 -25.22 -4.74
N PHE A 42 25.44 -24.85 -4.48
CA PHE A 42 26.60 -25.15 -5.30
C PHE A 42 27.67 -25.90 -4.50
N ASP A 43 27.92 -27.15 -4.85
CA ASP A 43 29.03 -27.94 -4.29
C ASP A 43 30.29 -27.61 -5.10
N ALA A 44 31.05 -26.60 -4.66
CA ALA A 44 32.27 -26.12 -5.33
C ALA A 44 33.35 -27.20 -5.35
N THR A 45 33.46 -27.95 -4.24
CA THR A 45 34.33 -29.11 -4.12
C THR A 45 33.61 -30.21 -3.34
N LYS A 46 34.25 -31.38 -3.15
CA LYS A 46 33.72 -32.47 -2.30
C LYS A 46 33.56 -32.02 -0.81
N THR A 47 34.24 -30.97 -0.44
CA THR A 47 34.28 -30.46 0.95
C THR A 47 33.71 -29.09 1.12
N THR A 48 33.42 -28.36 0.04
CA THR A 48 32.95 -26.96 0.05
C THR A 48 31.59 -26.83 -0.58
N THR A 49 30.61 -26.36 0.16
CA THR A 49 29.26 -26.06 -0.31
C THR A 49 28.95 -24.59 -0.11
N LEU A 50 28.48 -23.92 -1.17
CA LEU A 50 27.99 -22.55 -1.16
C LEU A 50 26.48 -22.57 -1.40
N LYS A 51 25.72 -21.87 -0.54
CA LYS A 51 24.31 -21.65 -0.74
C LYS A 51 24.02 -20.15 -0.82
N ILE A 52 23.26 -19.77 -1.81
CA ILE A 52 22.82 -18.39 -2.05
C ILE A 52 21.31 -18.40 -2.14
N GLY A 53 20.67 -17.59 -1.31
CA GLY A 53 19.25 -17.32 -1.37
C GLY A 53 19.01 -15.84 -1.65
N ILE A 54 18.18 -15.54 -2.63
CA ILE A 54 17.68 -14.19 -2.86
C ILE A 54 16.18 -14.24 -2.97
N GLY A 55 15.49 -13.32 -2.30
CA GLY A 55 14.04 -13.21 -2.37
C GLY A 55 13.60 -11.80 -2.13
N GLY A 56 12.42 -11.48 -2.59
CA GLY A 56 11.87 -10.15 -2.35
C GLY A 56 10.48 -9.95 -2.89
N ILE A 57 9.95 -8.79 -2.56
CA ILE A 57 8.60 -8.35 -2.93
C ILE A 57 8.70 -6.92 -3.43
N VAL A 58 8.13 -6.66 -4.61
CA VAL A 58 7.88 -5.30 -5.11
C VAL A 58 6.39 -5.09 -5.16
N GLY A 59 5.88 -4.20 -4.31
CA GLY A 59 4.48 -3.79 -4.26
C GLY A 59 4.31 -2.39 -4.82
N ASN A 60 3.32 -2.20 -5.69
CA ASN A 60 2.91 -0.89 -6.19
C ASN A 60 1.42 -0.71 -5.89
N ARG A 61 1.09 0.32 -5.12
CA ARG A 61 -0.27 0.65 -4.69
C ARG A 61 -0.65 2.03 -5.16
N ASN A 62 -1.85 2.15 -5.73
CA ASN A 62 -2.54 3.40 -5.99
C ASN A 62 -3.79 3.45 -5.12
N GLU A 63 -4.09 4.59 -4.54
CA GLU A 63 -5.26 4.75 -3.67
C GLU A 63 -5.74 6.22 -3.64
N PRO A 64 -7.02 6.47 -3.32
CA PRO A 64 -7.52 7.82 -3.10
C PRO A 64 -6.75 8.53 -2.00
N MET A 65 -6.50 9.81 -2.17
CA MET A 65 -5.91 10.64 -1.13
C MET A 65 -7.00 11.09 -0.16
N ILE A 66 -7.12 10.41 0.99
CA ILE A 66 -8.06 10.82 2.02
C ILE A 66 -7.33 11.73 2.98
N ASN A 67 -7.80 12.99 3.08
CA ASN A 67 -7.18 14.02 3.93
C ASN A 67 -7.48 13.87 5.42
N ASP A 68 -8.19 12.84 5.80
CA ASP A 68 -8.59 12.61 7.18
C ASP A 68 -7.71 11.53 7.81
N ALA A 69 -6.87 11.91 8.74
CA ALA A 69 -5.96 10.99 9.44
C ALA A 69 -6.71 9.96 10.31
N THR A 70 -7.97 10.21 10.61
CA THR A 70 -8.79 9.40 11.51
C THR A 70 -9.77 8.47 10.78
N ASN A 71 -10.09 8.76 9.51
CA ASN A 71 -11.11 8.03 8.78
C ASN A 71 -10.56 7.30 7.56
N SER A 72 -10.65 5.98 7.56
CA SER A 72 -10.43 5.19 6.35
C SER A 72 -11.57 5.42 5.35
N ILE A 73 -11.33 5.10 4.07
CA ILE A 73 -12.38 5.13 3.03
C ILE A 73 -13.62 4.32 3.44
N TRP A 74 -13.42 3.20 4.12
CA TRP A 74 -14.49 2.33 4.59
C TRP A 74 -15.33 3.00 5.69
N THR A 75 -14.69 3.72 6.60
CA THR A 75 -15.38 4.50 7.62
C THR A 75 -16.23 5.58 6.98
N LEU A 76 -15.69 6.30 6.00
CA LEU A 76 -16.43 7.35 5.27
C LEU A 76 -17.64 6.77 4.53
N ILE A 77 -17.47 5.64 3.84
CA ILE A 77 -18.58 4.98 3.13
C ILE A 77 -19.67 4.54 4.12
N ASN A 78 -19.31 3.93 5.23
CA ASN A 78 -20.26 3.48 6.25
C ASN A 78 -20.99 4.63 6.96
N GLN A 79 -20.35 5.80 7.08
CA GLN A 79 -20.95 6.99 7.66
C GLN A 79 -21.77 7.82 6.66
N THR A 80 -21.69 7.50 5.37
CA THR A 80 -22.44 8.20 4.34
C THR A 80 -23.90 7.78 4.38
N THR A 81 -24.79 8.73 4.58
CA THR A 81 -26.23 8.47 4.52
C THR A 81 -26.73 8.46 3.08
N PRO A 82 -27.82 7.73 2.77
CA PRO A 82 -28.41 7.72 1.43
C PRO A 82 -28.81 9.09 0.90
N PHE A 83 -29.01 10.06 1.78
CA PHE A 83 -29.44 11.42 1.46
C PHE A 83 -28.29 12.42 1.35
N SER A 84 -27.05 12.01 1.62
CA SER A 84 -25.89 12.91 1.66
C SER A 84 -25.46 13.41 0.28
N SER A 85 -25.69 12.64 -0.77
CA SER A 85 -25.39 13.04 -2.16
C SER A 85 -26.03 12.06 -3.16
N PRO A 86 -26.63 12.55 -4.23
CA PRO A 86 -27.11 11.73 -5.35
C PRO A 86 -25.96 11.22 -6.23
N GLY A 87 -24.73 11.62 -5.95
CA GLY A 87 -23.56 11.21 -6.72
C GLY A 87 -23.08 12.25 -7.71
N VAL A 88 -22.89 11.83 -8.94
CA VAL A 88 -22.45 12.68 -10.06
C VAL A 88 -23.62 12.85 -11.02
N ILE A 89 -23.98 14.09 -11.30
CA ILE A 89 -25.02 14.47 -12.26
C ILE A 89 -24.40 15.45 -13.25
N ASP A 90 -24.54 15.18 -14.54
CA ASP A 90 -24.00 15.99 -15.63
C ASP A 90 -22.51 16.35 -15.46
N GLY A 91 -21.72 15.35 -15.04
CA GLY A 91 -20.29 15.54 -14.77
C GLY A 91 -19.96 16.36 -13.52
N LYS A 92 -20.97 16.78 -12.75
CA LYS A 92 -20.82 17.57 -11.52
C LYS A 92 -20.90 16.68 -10.30
N LEU A 93 -19.97 16.86 -9.38
CA LEU A 93 -19.99 16.19 -8.08
C LEU A 93 -20.99 16.91 -7.16
N ILE A 94 -22.12 16.27 -6.93
CA ILE A 94 -23.23 16.85 -6.18
C ILE A 94 -23.07 16.60 -4.70
N VAL A 95 -23.24 17.63 -3.90
CA VAL A 95 -23.30 17.56 -2.43
C VAL A 95 -24.59 18.21 -1.93
N THR A 96 -25.13 17.66 -0.86
CA THR A 96 -26.33 18.24 -0.24
C THR A 96 -25.95 19.47 0.56
N PRO A 97 -26.72 20.58 0.43
CA PRO A 97 -26.47 21.79 1.21
C PRO A 97 -26.75 21.51 2.71
N GLU A 98 -25.77 21.78 3.55
CA GLU A 98 -25.90 21.67 5.01
C GLU A 98 -26.77 22.79 5.62
N GLU A 99 -26.87 23.91 4.91
CA GLU A 99 -27.46 25.15 5.41
C GLU A 99 -28.98 25.25 5.25
N ARG A 100 -29.60 24.25 4.63
CA ARG A 100 -31.03 24.35 4.23
C ARG A 100 -32.02 24.05 5.36
N PHE A 101 -31.54 23.56 6.50
CA PHE A 101 -32.38 23.19 7.60
C PHE A 101 -32.00 23.97 8.85
N ASP A 102 -32.85 24.86 9.29
CA ASP A 102 -32.71 25.64 10.53
C ASP A 102 -32.45 24.78 11.78
N ASN A 103 -32.67 23.47 11.65
CA ASN A 103 -32.52 22.49 12.73
C ASN A 103 -31.30 21.57 12.60
N LYS A 104 -30.22 22.01 11.97
CA LYS A 104 -28.93 21.28 11.98
C LYS A 104 -29.07 19.77 11.77
N ILE A 105 -29.90 19.33 10.83
CA ILE A 105 -29.90 17.94 10.42
C ILE A 105 -28.58 17.69 9.71
N ASN A 106 -27.66 17.09 10.44
CA ASN A 106 -26.41 16.62 9.85
C ASN A 106 -26.75 15.43 8.96
N LEU A 107 -26.89 15.66 7.67
CA LEU A 107 -27.18 14.60 6.68
C LEU A 107 -26.00 13.65 6.49
N GLY A 108 -24.99 13.77 7.31
CA GLY A 108 -23.78 12.96 7.27
C GLY A 108 -22.73 13.47 6.29
N ASN A 109 -21.54 12.97 6.44
CA ASN A 109 -20.45 13.26 5.52
C ASN A 109 -20.64 12.48 4.23
N SER A 110 -20.70 13.17 3.09
CA SER A 110 -20.61 12.48 1.81
C SER A 110 -19.20 11.93 1.59
N ALA A 111 -19.07 10.63 1.34
CA ALA A 111 -17.79 10.01 1.01
C ALA A 111 -17.27 10.45 -0.37
N LEU A 112 -18.16 10.79 -1.31
CA LEU A 112 -17.82 11.06 -2.69
C LEU A 112 -16.80 12.20 -2.87
N PRO A 113 -16.98 13.39 -2.30
CA PRO A 113 -16.01 14.47 -2.44
C PRO A 113 -14.64 14.11 -1.83
N LYS A 114 -14.64 13.33 -0.75
CA LYS A 114 -13.40 12.88 -0.10
C LYS A 114 -12.71 11.78 -0.90
N CYS A 115 -13.47 10.92 -1.56
CA CYS A 115 -12.91 9.84 -2.39
C CYS A 115 -12.40 10.34 -3.74
N TYR A 116 -13.11 11.26 -4.36
CA TYR A 116 -12.82 11.70 -5.74
C TYR A 116 -12.16 13.08 -5.81
N GLY A 117 -12.41 13.95 -4.85
CA GLY A 117 -12.03 15.35 -4.89
C GLY A 117 -10.71 15.71 -4.23
N THR A 118 -10.01 14.79 -3.57
CA THR A 118 -8.83 15.10 -2.75
C THR A 118 -7.49 14.68 -3.37
N GLY A 119 -7.53 14.02 -4.54
CA GLY A 119 -6.33 13.55 -5.22
C GLY A 119 -6.07 12.05 -5.01
N TYR A 120 -4.82 11.64 -5.19
CA TYR A 120 -4.41 10.24 -5.09
C TYR A 120 -3.00 10.08 -4.54
N SER A 121 -2.71 8.89 -4.04
CA SER A 121 -1.41 8.48 -3.54
C SER A 121 -0.92 7.24 -4.27
N THR A 122 0.34 7.24 -4.68
CA THR A 122 1.02 6.04 -5.20
C THR A 122 2.16 5.65 -4.28
N ALA A 123 2.20 4.40 -3.84
CA ALA A 123 3.25 3.88 -2.99
C ALA A 123 3.94 2.68 -3.63
N ILE A 124 5.26 2.72 -3.66
CA ILE A 124 6.12 1.59 -4.06
C ILE A 124 6.82 1.11 -2.81
N ASN A 125 6.66 -0.16 -2.48
CA ASN A 125 7.38 -0.82 -1.41
C ASN A 125 8.19 -1.97 -2.00
N ASN A 126 9.48 -1.97 -1.72
CA ASN A 126 10.41 -3.01 -2.15
C ASN A 126 11.09 -3.59 -0.92
N THR A 127 11.04 -4.91 -0.77
CA THR A 127 11.82 -5.65 0.21
C THR A 127 12.69 -6.67 -0.51
N MET A 128 13.94 -6.78 -0.08
CA MET A 128 14.88 -7.75 -0.62
C MET A 128 15.64 -8.42 0.52
N ASN A 129 15.73 -9.72 0.46
CA ASN A 129 16.48 -10.56 1.39
C ASN A 129 17.55 -11.31 0.60
N LEU A 130 18.78 -11.27 1.09
CA LEU A 130 19.91 -12.01 0.54
C LEU A 130 20.50 -12.86 1.65
N ASP A 131 20.59 -14.15 1.43
CA ASP A 131 21.21 -15.13 2.31
C ASP A 131 22.41 -15.77 1.63
N LEU A 132 23.52 -15.83 2.33
CA LEU A 132 24.73 -16.49 1.90
C LEU A 132 25.18 -17.47 2.97
N LEU A 133 25.47 -18.71 2.59
CA LEU A 133 26.00 -19.73 3.47
C LEU A 133 27.16 -20.43 2.78
N LEU A 134 28.32 -20.39 3.42
CA LEU A 134 29.49 -21.15 3.02
C LEU A 134 29.77 -22.22 4.08
N ASN A 135 29.75 -23.46 3.68
CA ASN A 135 30.10 -24.59 4.51
C ASN A 135 31.37 -25.27 4.00
N GLN A 136 32.34 -25.47 4.88
CA GLN A 136 33.61 -26.13 4.59
C GLN A 136 33.82 -27.29 5.54
N LYS A 137 33.92 -28.51 5.00
CA LYS A 137 34.37 -29.67 5.77
C LYS A 137 35.89 -29.57 5.99
N LEU A 138 36.33 -29.73 7.23
CA LEU A 138 37.72 -29.65 7.65
C LEU A 138 38.27 -31.00 8.08
N ASP A 139 37.79 -32.08 7.41
CA ASP A 139 38.22 -33.46 7.69
C ASP A 139 39.73 -33.69 7.49
N PHE A 140 40.39 -32.80 6.74
CA PHE A 140 41.86 -32.77 6.59
C PHE A 140 42.59 -32.31 7.85
N ILE A 141 41.93 -31.58 8.75
CA ILE A 141 42.48 -31.21 10.07
C ILE A 141 42.10 -32.28 11.07
N THR A 142 40.81 -32.57 11.20
CA THR A 142 40.28 -33.66 12.01
C THR A 142 38.95 -34.13 11.50
N LYS A 143 38.76 -35.48 11.45
CA LYS A 143 37.53 -36.07 10.95
C LYS A 143 36.32 -35.59 11.76
N GLY A 144 35.29 -35.12 11.08
CA GLY A 144 34.03 -34.64 11.65
C GLY A 144 34.03 -33.16 12.05
N LEU A 145 35.07 -32.40 11.70
CA LEU A 145 35.13 -30.97 11.88
C LEU A 145 34.57 -30.28 10.62
N SER A 146 33.78 -29.24 10.82
CA SER A 146 33.30 -28.34 9.72
C SER A 146 33.25 -26.91 10.22
N ALA A 147 33.47 -25.97 9.31
CA ALA A 147 33.29 -24.54 9.53
C ALA A 147 32.13 -24.08 8.65
N GLU A 148 31.32 -23.18 9.17
CA GLU A 148 30.21 -22.58 8.45
C GLU A 148 30.21 -21.05 8.69
N ILE A 149 30.08 -20.30 7.60
CA ILE A 149 29.86 -18.86 7.63
C ILE A 149 28.52 -18.59 6.99
N LYS A 150 27.66 -17.85 7.70
CA LYS A 150 26.35 -17.43 7.22
C LYS A 150 26.26 -15.93 7.28
N GLY A 151 25.86 -15.32 6.18
CA GLY A 151 25.55 -13.91 6.08
C GLY A 151 24.11 -13.72 5.63
N ALA A 152 23.41 -12.77 6.23
CA ALA A 152 22.09 -12.33 5.76
C ALA A 152 22.07 -10.81 5.63
N TYR A 153 21.44 -10.32 4.58
CA TYR A 153 21.24 -8.91 4.34
C TYR A 153 19.81 -8.66 3.91
N ASN A 154 19.10 -7.87 4.73
CA ASN A 154 17.74 -7.49 4.48
C ASN A 154 17.67 -6.01 4.19
N THR A 155 16.93 -5.61 3.18
CA THR A 155 16.69 -4.20 2.88
C THR A 155 15.24 -3.98 2.54
N SER A 156 14.69 -2.87 3.00
CA SER A 156 13.39 -2.37 2.60
C SER A 156 13.49 -0.93 2.13
N TYR A 157 12.74 -0.63 1.11
CA TYR A 157 12.62 0.71 0.52
C TYR A 157 11.16 1.01 0.26
N GLY A 158 10.67 2.09 0.85
CA GLY A 158 9.35 2.63 0.62
C GLY A 158 9.45 4.00 -0.05
N PHE A 159 8.62 4.24 -1.05
CA PHE A 159 8.52 5.52 -1.73
C PHE A 159 7.06 5.85 -2.01
N THR A 160 6.56 6.92 -1.42
CA THR A 160 5.16 7.35 -1.56
C THR A 160 5.11 8.73 -2.19
N LYS A 161 4.38 8.83 -3.29
CA LYS A 161 4.05 10.08 -3.98
C LYS A 161 2.60 10.43 -3.67
N LYS A 162 2.38 11.60 -3.12
CA LYS A 162 1.05 12.14 -2.84
C LYS A 162 0.75 13.28 -3.79
N ARG A 163 -0.42 13.24 -4.40
CA ARG A 163 -0.93 14.31 -5.25
C ARG A 163 -2.25 14.78 -4.66
N LYS A 164 -2.17 15.86 -3.90
CA LYS A 164 -3.26 16.42 -3.11
C LYS A 164 -3.90 17.57 -3.84
N GLY A 165 -5.20 17.50 -4.04
CA GLY A 165 -5.96 18.54 -4.72
C GLY A 165 -7.32 18.78 -4.08
N GLN A 166 -8.11 19.55 -4.74
CA GLN A 166 -9.51 19.79 -4.41
C GLN A 166 -10.30 19.97 -5.71
N VAL A 167 -11.48 19.38 -5.76
CA VAL A 167 -12.41 19.51 -6.89
C VAL A 167 -13.63 20.28 -6.43
N GLU A 168 -14.15 21.14 -7.30
CA GLU A 168 -15.41 21.82 -7.08
C GLU A 168 -16.54 20.82 -6.82
N GLN A 169 -17.41 21.22 -5.91
CA GLN A 169 -18.63 20.51 -5.57
C GLN A 169 -19.81 21.39 -5.90
N PHE A 170 -20.92 20.80 -6.23
CA PHE A 170 -22.11 21.52 -6.66
C PHE A 170 -23.29 21.22 -5.76
N MET A 171 -23.93 22.25 -5.26
CA MET A 171 -25.14 22.15 -4.45
C MET A 171 -26.35 22.52 -5.31
N PRO A 172 -27.31 21.60 -5.51
CA PRO A 172 -28.52 21.88 -6.28
C PRO A 172 -29.55 22.64 -5.44
N PHE A 173 -30.15 23.62 -6.05
CA PHE A 173 -31.27 24.39 -5.49
C PHE A 173 -32.34 24.55 -6.55
N TYR A 174 -33.60 24.64 -6.15
CA TYR A 174 -34.62 25.17 -7.03
C TYR A 174 -34.44 26.67 -7.19
N GLN A 175 -34.64 27.18 -8.40
CA GLN A 175 -34.46 28.60 -8.71
C GLN A 175 -35.31 29.48 -7.78
N SER A 176 -36.60 29.17 -7.64
CA SER A 176 -37.49 29.89 -6.72
C SER A 176 -36.98 29.92 -5.25
N SER A 177 -36.41 28.83 -4.78
CA SER A 177 -35.90 28.78 -3.42
C SER A 177 -34.72 29.71 -3.18
N LEU A 178 -34.03 30.16 -4.23
CA LEU A 178 -32.94 31.15 -4.15
C LEU A 178 -33.43 32.57 -4.35
N GLU A 179 -34.45 32.79 -5.18
CA GLU A 179 -35.02 34.10 -5.49
C GLU A 179 -36.00 34.53 -4.40
N ASP A 180 -36.87 33.64 -3.97
CA ASP A 180 -37.84 33.85 -2.89
C ASP A 180 -37.96 32.62 -1.99
N PRO A 181 -37.20 32.57 -0.86
CA PRO A 181 -37.25 31.45 0.07
C PRO A 181 -38.63 31.26 0.76
N SER A 182 -39.51 32.23 0.72
CA SER A 182 -40.86 32.15 1.31
C SER A 182 -41.85 31.47 0.42
N LEU A 183 -41.53 31.32 -0.89
CA LEU A 183 -42.45 30.71 -1.87
C LEU A 183 -42.50 29.20 -1.65
N GLY A 184 -43.71 28.71 -1.35
CA GLY A 184 -43.95 27.28 -1.14
C GLY A 184 -43.79 26.46 -2.43
N TYR A 185 -43.27 25.25 -2.30
CA TYR A 185 -43.03 24.31 -3.40
C TYR A 185 -44.29 23.99 -4.25
N ASP A 186 -45.46 24.01 -3.61
CA ASP A 186 -46.74 23.74 -4.23
C ASP A 186 -47.41 24.96 -4.87
N SER A 187 -46.76 26.13 -4.75
CA SER A 187 -47.24 27.36 -5.41
C SER A 187 -47.14 27.20 -6.94
N PRO A 188 -48.14 27.67 -7.70
CA PRO A 188 -48.08 27.69 -9.15
C PRO A 188 -46.94 28.55 -9.71
N ASP A 189 -46.48 29.53 -8.93
CA ASP A 189 -45.38 30.42 -9.29
C ASP A 189 -44.00 29.85 -8.93
N PHE A 190 -43.93 28.68 -8.29
CA PHE A 190 -42.67 28.04 -7.90
C PHE A 190 -41.91 27.49 -9.11
N ASN A 191 -40.78 28.11 -9.41
CA ASN A 191 -39.90 27.66 -10.48
C ASN A 191 -39.05 26.47 -10.00
N LYS A 192 -39.32 25.29 -10.59
CA LYS A 192 -38.66 24.02 -10.28
C LYS A 192 -37.36 23.79 -11.06
N ASN A 193 -36.87 24.78 -11.80
CA ASN A 193 -35.57 24.68 -12.45
C ASN A 193 -34.46 24.52 -11.40
N ILE A 194 -33.55 23.59 -11.68
CA ILE A 194 -32.42 23.34 -10.79
C ILE A 194 -31.26 24.23 -11.20
N VAL A 195 -30.78 25.01 -10.27
CA VAL A 195 -29.57 25.82 -10.39
C VAL A 195 -28.51 25.30 -9.41
N TYR A 196 -27.26 25.41 -9.78
CA TYR A 196 -26.16 24.87 -8.99
C TYR A 196 -25.35 26.02 -8.37
N LYS A 197 -25.16 25.99 -7.04
CA LYS A 197 -24.14 26.78 -6.36
C LYS A 197 -22.86 25.98 -6.25
N ILE A 198 -21.72 26.63 -6.52
CA ILE A 198 -20.40 26.02 -6.37
C ILE A 198 -20.00 26.07 -4.90
N LYS A 199 -19.53 24.94 -4.37
CA LYS A 199 -18.92 24.81 -3.05
C LYS A 199 -17.45 24.44 -3.23
N GLY A 200 -16.56 25.29 -2.72
CA GLY A 200 -15.12 25.11 -2.84
C GLY A 200 -14.58 25.56 -4.20
N GLU A 201 -13.30 25.39 -4.39
CA GLU A 201 -12.56 25.79 -5.58
C GLU A 201 -11.77 24.62 -6.11
N ASN A 202 -11.60 24.55 -7.43
CA ASN A 202 -10.63 23.64 -8.02
C ASN A 202 -9.22 24.05 -7.63
N LYS A 203 -8.50 23.16 -6.95
CA LYS A 203 -7.07 23.32 -6.64
C LYS A 203 -6.26 22.32 -7.41
N SER A 204 -5.24 22.82 -8.11
CA SER A 204 -4.27 21.98 -8.80
C SER A 204 -3.63 20.99 -7.82
N LEU A 205 -3.27 19.82 -8.35
CA LEU A 205 -2.62 18.77 -7.56
C LEU A 205 -1.26 19.24 -7.04
N GLN A 206 -1.15 19.40 -5.75
CA GLN A 206 0.13 19.63 -5.08
C GLN A 206 0.88 18.31 -4.94
N TYR A 207 2.17 18.34 -5.18
CA TYR A 207 3.05 17.18 -5.08
C TYR A 207 3.76 17.16 -3.73
N ASP A 208 3.73 16.00 -3.09
CA ASP A 208 4.52 15.69 -1.90
C ASP A 208 5.05 14.27 -2.02
N GLU A 209 6.25 14.01 -1.49
CA GLU A 209 6.85 12.69 -1.50
C GLU A 209 7.48 12.34 -0.16
N THR A 210 7.45 11.06 0.15
CA THR A 210 8.06 10.51 1.34
C THR A 210 8.79 9.24 0.97
N SER A 211 10.03 9.10 1.42
CA SER A 211 10.80 7.87 1.27
C SER A 211 11.19 7.31 2.63
N SER A 212 11.23 6.00 2.72
CA SER A 212 11.73 5.27 3.88
C SER A 212 12.72 4.20 3.44
N ARG A 213 13.72 3.96 4.26
CA ARG A 213 14.73 2.93 3.97
C ARG A 213 15.17 2.28 5.29
N ALA A 214 15.18 0.94 5.29
CA ALA A 214 15.76 0.17 6.38
C ALA A 214 16.73 -0.87 5.82
N ARG A 215 17.74 -1.22 6.60
CA ARG A 215 18.74 -2.23 6.28
C ARG A 215 19.13 -2.94 7.56
N ASP A 216 19.14 -4.26 7.47
CA ASP A 216 19.60 -5.13 8.54
C ASP A 216 20.61 -6.11 7.97
N TRP A 217 21.64 -6.42 8.71
CA TRP A 217 22.60 -7.44 8.33
C TRP A 217 22.86 -8.39 9.51
N TYR A 218 23.22 -9.59 9.17
CA TYR A 218 23.55 -10.63 10.14
C TYR A 218 24.75 -11.41 9.63
N LEU A 219 25.71 -11.65 10.50
CA LEU A 219 26.86 -12.50 10.25
C LEU A 219 26.95 -13.53 11.34
N GLU A 220 27.14 -14.80 10.97
CA GLU A 220 27.37 -15.91 11.86
C GLU A 220 28.57 -16.71 11.37
N ALA A 221 29.45 -17.06 12.28
CA ALA A 221 30.53 -18.01 12.03
C ALA A 221 30.44 -19.13 13.06
N SER A 222 30.51 -20.35 12.61
CA SER A 222 30.45 -21.52 13.50
C SER A 222 31.45 -22.59 13.13
N LEU A 223 31.94 -23.26 14.18
CA LEU A 223 32.76 -24.49 14.09
C LEU A 223 31.94 -25.61 14.72
N ARG A 224 31.72 -26.66 13.95
CA ARG A 224 30.97 -27.83 14.39
C ARG A 224 31.86 -29.07 14.32
N TYR A 225 31.93 -29.78 15.43
CA TYR A 225 32.59 -31.06 15.51
C TYR A 225 31.57 -32.15 15.81
N ASN A 226 31.58 -33.22 15.04
CA ASN A 226 30.72 -34.37 15.28
C ASN A 226 31.43 -35.65 14.82
N ARG A 227 31.81 -36.50 15.79
CA ARG A 227 32.54 -37.73 15.51
C ARG A 227 32.08 -38.89 16.39
N LYS A 228 32.00 -40.08 15.77
CA LYS A 228 31.70 -41.31 16.46
C LYS A 228 33.02 -42.03 16.84
N PHE A 229 33.15 -42.36 18.13
CA PHE A 229 34.24 -43.14 18.68
C PHE A 229 33.67 -44.43 19.29
N GLY A 230 33.76 -45.51 18.53
CA GLY A 230 33.10 -46.79 18.91
C GLY A 230 31.60 -46.63 19.08
N SER A 231 31.09 -46.84 20.28
CA SER A 231 29.68 -46.66 20.64
C SER A 231 29.31 -45.23 21.07
N HIS A 232 30.27 -44.33 21.23
CA HIS A 232 30.06 -42.95 21.73
C HIS A 232 30.07 -41.95 20.59
N ASN A 233 29.10 -41.05 20.60
CA ASN A 233 29.06 -39.89 19.73
C ASN A 233 29.49 -38.62 20.52
N VAL A 234 30.50 -37.94 20.02
CA VAL A 234 31.00 -36.69 20.62
C VAL A 234 30.68 -35.56 19.65
N GLY A 235 29.91 -34.56 20.12
CA GLY A 235 29.57 -33.38 19.37
C GLY A 235 29.90 -32.10 20.14
N GLY A 236 30.33 -31.06 19.42
CA GLY A 236 30.59 -29.72 19.94
C GLY A 236 30.24 -28.67 18.89
N LEU A 237 29.82 -27.52 19.38
CA LEU A 237 29.50 -26.34 18.55
C LEU A 237 30.12 -25.11 19.21
N PHE A 238 30.90 -24.37 18.44
CA PHE A 238 31.31 -23.01 18.77
C PHE A 238 30.64 -22.08 17.77
N LEU A 239 29.98 -21.03 18.25
CA LEU A 239 29.24 -20.10 17.44
C LEU A 239 29.53 -18.67 17.87
N TYR A 240 29.77 -17.81 16.89
CA TYR A 240 29.85 -16.35 17.02
C TYR A 240 28.86 -15.72 16.04
N ASN A 241 28.09 -14.74 16.51
CA ASN A 241 27.20 -13.97 15.67
C ASN A 241 27.29 -12.46 15.96
N GLN A 242 26.89 -11.67 14.95
CA GLN A 242 26.82 -10.23 15.01
C GLN A 242 25.67 -9.72 14.12
N SER A 243 24.90 -8.72 14.59
CA SER A 243 23.82 -8.04 13.88
C SER A 243 23.83 -6.54 14.18
#